data_85306125b95b299b79e1244dc843fc02
#
_entry.id   85306125b95b299b79e1244dc843fc02
#
_cell.length_a   1.000
_cell.length_b   1.000
_cell.length_c   1.000
_cell.angle_alpha   90.00
_cell.angle_beta   90.00
_cell.angle_gamma   90.00
#
_symmetry.space_group_name_H-M   'P 1'
#
loop_
_entity.id
_entity.type
_entity.pdbx_description
1 polymer ?
#
loop_
_entity_poly.entity_id
_entity_poly.type
_entity_poly.pdbx_seq_one_letter_code
_entity_poly.pdbx_strand_id
1 'polypeptide(L)'
;MRILLVRHGESMGNVDPSIHATTADHAVPLSPQGIEQARAAGARLAEHFTAELGTPNRHIRLWVSPYQRTRQTADALAETAGAWITDRVEHILLCEQQFGLFDGVPEEDLPKRFPDEFAHFDLQCRFGGKFWARMPMGESRFDVAKRIHQAFGTFHRDAADHGIHDLIVICHGVTLRAFVMMWCHLSPEWFEAERNPSNCAIRLIDTGVDRGYLFDGFARR
;
A
#
# COMPACT_ATOMS: atom_id res chain seq x y z
N MET A 1 18.40 7.41 3.29
CA MET A 1 17.58 6.20 3.05
C MET A 1 16.56 6.53 1.97
N ARG A 2 16.51 5.73 0.93
CA ARG A 2 15.47 5.81 -0.10
C ARG A 2 14.38 4.79 0.22
N ILE A 3 13.14 5.12 -0.12
CA ILE A 3 11.99 4.27 0.10
C ILE A 3 11.19 4.17 -1.21
N LEU A 4 10.97 2.96 -1.68
CA LEU A 4 10.16 2.68 -2.84
C LEU A 4 8.86 2.01 -2.36
N LEU A 5 7.76 2.74 -2.44
CA LEU A 5 6.44 2.26 -2.04
C LEU A 5 5.78 1.59 -3.23
N VAL A 6 5.38 0.34 -3.07
CA VAL A 6 4.75 -0.47 -4.12
C VAL A 6 3.35 -0.88 -3.67
N ARG A 7 2.33 -0.55 -4.45
CA ARG A 7 1.00 -1.13 -4.25
C ARG A 7 0.97 -2.56 -4.77
N HIS A 8 0.26 -3.46 -4.09
CA HIS A 8 0.05 -4.83 -4.56
C HIS A 8 -0.51 -4.88 -5.99
N GLY A 9 -0.25 -5.98 -6.70
CA GLY A 9 -0.84 -6.29 -8.01
C GLY A 9 -2.36 -6.44 -7.94
N GLU A 10 -3.02 -6.56 -9.09
CA GLU A 10 -4.46 -6.79 -9.15
C GLU A 10 -4.85 -8.00 -8.30
N SER A 11 -5.74 -7.81 -7.32
CA SER A 11 -6.28 -8.89 -6.50
C SER A 11 -7.61 -9.39 -7.06
N MET A 12 -8.02 -10.59 -6.63
CA MET A 12 -9.35 -11.10 -6.94
C MET A 12 -10.46 -10.16 -6.44
N GLY A 13 -10.24 -9.42 -5.34
CA GLY A 13 -11.16 -8.38 -4.87
C GLY A 13 -11.16 -7.11 -5.74
N ASN A 14 -10.14 -6.87 -6.56
CA ASN A 14 -10.16 -5.81 -7.57
C ASN A 14 -10.96 -6.21 -8.82
N VAL A 15 -10.98 -7.51 -9.15
CA VAL A 15 -11.74 -8.08 -10.27
C VAL A 15 -13.21 -8.21 -9.91
N ASP A 16 -13.49 -8.80 -8.74
CA ASP A 16 -14.84 -9.03 -8.24
C ASP A 16 -14.91 -8.69 -6.74
N PRO A 17 -15.47 -7.52 -6.38
CA PRO A 17 -15.64 -7.13 -4.98
C PRO A 17 -16.50 -8.09 -4.16
N SER A 18 -17.36 -8.91 -4.79
CA SER A 18 -18.24 -9.84 -4.08
C SER A 18 -17.47 -10.94 -3.32
N ILE A 19 -16.19 -11.15 -3.65
CA ILE A 19 -15.33 -12.13 -2.96
C ILE A 19 -15.21 -11.83 -1.46
N HIS A 20 -15.32 -10.57 -1.06
CA HIS A 20 -15.27 -10.15 0.34
C HIS A 20 -16.47 -10.67 1.18
N ALA A 21 -17.55 -11.13 0.52
CA ALA A 21 -18.65 -11.79 1.22
C ALA A 21 -18.30 -13.19 1.76
N THR A 22 -17.29 -13.84 1.18
CA THR A 22 -16.91 -15.23 1.48
C THR A 22 -15.46 -15.41 1.90
N THR A 23 -14.62 -14.41 1.63
CA THR A 23 -13.18 -14.46 1.88
C THR A 23 -12.76 -13.26 2.71
N ALA A 24 -12.10 -13.50 3.83
CA ALA A 24 -11.55 -12.43 4.66
C ALA A 24 -10.55 -11.58 3.87
N ASP A 25 -10.57 -10.26 4.02
CA ASP A 25 -9.77 -9.33 3.21
C ASP A 25 -8.26 -9.67 3.21
N HIS A 26 -7.72 -10.10 4.34
CA HIS A 26 -6.32 -10.50 4.44
C HIS A 26 -5.96 -11.75 3.61
N ALA A 27 -6.95 -12.60 3.31
CA ALA A 27 -6.79 -13.85 2.57
C ALA A 27 -7.14 -13.72 1.07
N VAL A 28 -7.55 -12.54 0.61
CA VAL A 28 -7.84 -12.31 -0.82
C VAL A 28 -6.56 -12.35 -1.64
N PRO A 29 -6.42 -13.30 -2.60
CA PRO A 29 -5.20 -13.47 -3.41
C PRO A 29 -5.11 -12.48 -4.55
N LEU A 30 -3.94 -12.44 -5.22
CA LEU A 30 -3.80 -11.83 -6.54
C LEU A 30 -4.62 -12.59 -7.60
N SER A 31 -5.03 -11.87 -8.63
CA SER A 31 -5.45 -12.48 -9.89
C SER A 31 -4.23 -13.00 -10.67
N PRO A 32 -4.42 -13.89 -11.67
CA PRO A 32 -3.33 -14.28 -12.56
C PRO A 32 -2.67 -13.07 -13.23
N GLN A 33 -3.46 -12.06 -13.61
CA GLN A 33 -2.95 -10.80 -14.14
C GLN A 33 -2.13 -10.02 -13.12
N GLY A 34 -2.54 -10.02 -11.85
CA GLY A 34 -1.83 -9.37 -10.76
C GLY A 34 -0.43 -9.95 -10.52
N ILE A 35 -0.26 -11.26 -10.72
CA ILE A 35 1.06 -11.92 -10.65
C ILE A 35 1.98 -11.40 -11.76
N GLU A 36 1.49 -11.31 -13.01
CA GLU A 36 2.26 -10.77 -14.14
C GLU A 36 2.60 -9.28 -13.95
N GLN A 37 1.67 -8.51 -13.39
CA GLN A 37 1.91 -7.12 -13.03
C GLN A 37 3.04 -6.99 -11.99
N ALA A 38 3.08 -7.88 -11.00
CA ALA A 38 4.12 -7.89 -9.99
C ALA A 38 5.49 -8.27 -10.56
N ARG A 39 5.56 -9.24 -11.48
CA ARG A 39 6.79 -9.57 -12.21
C ARG A 39 7.29 -8.38 -13.02
N ALA A 40 6.40 -7.70 -13.75
CA ALA A 40 6.76 -6.51 -14.51
C ALA A 40 7.28 -5.38 -13.61
N ALA A 41 6.68 -5.18 -12.44
CA ALA A 41 7.16 -4.20 -11.46
C ALA A 41 8.55 -4.56 -10.92
N GLY A 42 8.83 -5.84 -10.68
CA GLY A 42 10.16 -6.31 -10.26
C GLY A 42 11.24 -6.03 -11.32
N ALA A 43 10.92 -6.26 -12.60
CA ALA A 43 11.82 -5.91 -13.71
C ALA A 43 12.11 -4.40 -13.77
N ARG A 44 11.08 -3.55 -13.56
CA ARG A 44 11.26 -2.09 -13.47
C ARG A 44 12.15 -1.66 -12.31
N LEU A 45 12.03 -2.30 -11.16
CA LEU A 45 12.92 -2.06 -10.03
C LEU A 45 14.37 -2.46 -10.34
N ALA A 46 14.56 -3.61 -10.99
CA ALA A 46 15.89 -4.06 -11.41
C ALA A 46 16.53 -3.07 -12.41
N GLU A 47 15.77 -2.60 -13.40
CA GLU A 47 16.21 -1.57 -14.35
C GLU A 47 16.62 -0.28 -13.62
N HIS A 48 15.77 0.20 -12.71
CA HIS A 48 16.02 1.41 -11.91
C HIS A 48 17.32 1.27 -11.07
N PHE A 49 17.44 0.19 -10.32
CA PHE A 49 18.64 -0.03 -9.50
C PHE A 49 19.89 -0.24 -10.34
N THR A 50 19.80 -0.90 -11.48
CA THR A 50 20.93 -1.06 -12.39
C THR A 50 21.37 0.29 -12.94
N ALA A 51 20.46 1.16 -13.33
CA ALA A 51 20.78 2.49 -13.83
C ALA A 51 21.40 3.38 -12.74
N GLU A 52 20.91 3.30 -11.50
CA GLU A 52 21.35 4.15 -10.39
C GLU A 52 22.60 3.63 -9.67
N LEU A 53 22.77 2.32 -9.55
CA LEU A 53 23.76 1.68 -8.69
C LEU A 53 24.77 0.79 -9.44
N GLY A 54 24.48 0.45 -10.69
CA GLY A 54 25.31 -0.38 -11.56
C GLY A 54 25.22 -1.87 -11.23
N THR A 55 25.67 -2.30 -10.06
CA THR A 55 25.67 -3.72 -9.64
C THR A 55 25.06 -3.91 -8.26
N PRO A 56 24.51 -5.10 -7.96
CA PRO A 56 23.93 -5.40 -6.64
C PRO A 56 25.02 -5.46 -5.55
N ASN A 57 25.32 -4.32 -4.95
CA ASN A 57 26.30 -4.17 -3.88
C ASN A 57 25.73 -3.48 -2.63
N ARG A 58 24.44 -3.30 -2.57
CA ARG A 58 23.72 -2.68 -1.44
C ARG A 58 22.72 -3.63 -0.83
N HIS A 59 22.49 -3.47 0.46
CA HIS A 59 21.44 -4.16 1.18
C HIS A 59 20.11 -3.48 0.91
N ILE A 60 19.24 -4.13 0.12
CA ILE A 60 17.87 -3.70 -0.16
C ILE A 60 16.90 -4.69 0.48
N ARG A 61 16.07 -4.22 1.38
CA ARG A 61 15.12 -5.05 2.12
C ARG A 61 13.68 -4.78 1.66
N LEU A 62 12.91 -5.87 1.50
CA LEU A 62 11.45 -5.81 1.36
C LEU A 62 10.77 -5.78 2.72
N TRP A 63 9.97 -4.75 2.95
CA TRP A 63 8.97 -4.70 3.99
C TRP A 63 7.59 -4.96 3.39
N VAL A 64 6.87 -5.95 3.89
CA VAL A 64 5.65 -6.46 3.25
C VAL A 64 4.49 -6.46 4.23
N SER A 65 3.32 -6.00 3.81
CA SER A 65 2.07 -6.24 4.52
C SER A 65 1.80 -7.75 4.61
N PRO A 66 1.28 -8.28 5.72
CA PRO A 66 1.04 -9.72 5.88
C PRO A 66 -0.16 -10.25 5.08
N TYR A 67 -0.83 -9.43 4.28
CA TYR A 67 -1.97 -9.86 3.46
C TYR A 67 -1.50 -10.73 2.29
N GLN A 68 -2.32 -11.69 1.88
CA GLN A 68 -1.96 -12.66 0.85
C GLN A 68 -1.56 -11.99 -0.47
N ARG A 69 -2.33 -11.01 -0.94
CA ARG A 69 -2.04 -10.26 -2.18
C ARG A 69 -0.70 -9.52 -2.16
N THR A 70 -0.28 -9.01 -1.01
CA THR A 70 1.02 -8.33 -0.85
C THR A 70 2.17 -9.32 -0.75
N ARG A 71 1.97 -10.47 -0.10
CA ARG A 71 2.94 -11.58 -0.08
C ARG A 71 3.19 -12.11 -1.48
N GLN A 72 2.14 -12.40 -2.24
CA GLN A 72 2.24 -12.86 -3.64
C GLN A 72 2.88 -11.80 -4.55
N THR A 73 2.58 -10.50 -4.31
CA THR A 73 3.27 -9.41 -5.02
C THR A 73 4.75 -9.43 -4.73
N ALA A 74 5.14 -9.61 -3.46
CA ALA A 74 6.55 -9.67 -3.05
C ALA A 74 7.28 -10.86 -3.69
N ASP A 75 6.64 -12.03 -3.71
CA ASP A 75 7.21 -13.24 -4.32
C ASP A 75 7.47 -13.04 -5.81
N ALA A 76 6.43 -12.64 -6.56
CA ALA A 76 6.53 -12.43 -8.01
C ALA A 76 7.47 -11.27 -8.40
N LEU A 77 7.51 -10.20 -7.60
CA LEU A 77 8.43 -9.09 -7.79
C LEU A 77 9.88 -9.53 -7.55
N ALA A 78 10.14 -10.33 -6.52
CA ALA A 78 11.48 -10.83 -6.22
C ALA A 78 12.02 -11.77 -7.30
N GLU A 79 11.16 -12.55 -7.98
CA GLU A 79 11.55 -13.42 -9.10
C GLU A 79 12.29 -12.64 -10.21
N THR A 80 11.86 -11.41 -10.49
CA THR A 80 12.38 -10.59 -11.60
C THR A 80 13.32 -9.48 -11.14
N ALA A 81 13.20 -9.00 -9.91
CA ALA A 81 14.16 -8.08 -9.31
C ALA A 81 15.50 -8.76 -8.98
N GLY A 82 15.50 -10.10 -8.80
CA GLY A 82 16.67 -10.93 -8.68
C GLY A 82 17.59 -10.54 -7.52
N ALA A 83 18.89 -10.45 -7.79
CA ALA A 83 19.93 -10.21 -6.79
C ALA A 83 19.85 -8.82 -6.11
N TRP A 84 18.97 -7.92 -6.55
CA TRP A 84 18.78 -6.63 -5.89
C TRP A 84 18.09 -6.74 -4.54
N ILE A 85 17.24 -7.76 -4.34
CA ILE A 85 16.51 -7.96 -3.09
C ILE A 85 17.26 -8.95 -2.23
N THR A 86 17.74 -8.50 -1.07
CA THR A 86 18.57 -9.30 -0.19
C THR A 86 17.79 -10.10 0.83
N ASP A 87 16.68 -9.55 1.33
CA ASP A 87 15.83 -10.21 2.30
C ASP A 87 14.41 -9.59 2.37
N ARG A 88 13.56 -10.19 3.19
CA ARG A 88 12.16 -9.79 3.36
C ARG A 88 11.73 -9.89 4.82
N VAL A 89 10.97 -8.90 5.27
CA VAL A 89 10.35 -8.83 6.59
C VAL A 89 8.88 -8.45 6.46
N GLU A 90 8.01 -9.04 7.27
CA GLU A 90 6.60 -8.65 7.32
C GLU A 90 6.35 -7.68 8.48
N HIS A 91 5.42 -6.74 8.26
CA HIS A 91 5.03 -5.80 9.29
C HIS A 91 3.52 -5.57 9.31
N ILE A 92 2.89 -5.86 10.45
CA ILE A 92 1.44 -5.80 10.62
C ILE A 92 0.86 -4.40 10.38
N LEU A 93 1.59 -3.34 10.70
CA LEU A 93 1.12 -1.96 10.52
C LEU A 93 1.04 -1.54 9.03
N LEU A 94 1.52 -2.37 8.09
CA LEU A 94 1.40 -2.15 6.64
C LEU A 94 0.08 -2.67 6.04
N CYS A 95 -0.83 -3.23 6.84
CA CYS A 95 -2.16 -3.67 6.39
C CYS A 95 -2.94 -2.55 5.71
N GLU A 96 -3.94 -2.90 4.90
CA GLU A 96 -4.85 -1.91 4.32
C GLU A 96 -5.79 -1.34 5.38
N GLN A 97 -6.45 -0.23 5.07
CA GLN A 97 -7.53 0.32 5.89
C GLN A 97 -8.58 -0.75 6.14
N GLN A 98 -9.02 -0.86 7.39
CA GLN A 98 -10.14 -1.72 7.74
C GLN A 98 -11.43 -0.97 7.39
N PHE A 99 -12.15 -1.45 6.38
CA PHE A 99 -13.41 -0.82 5.94
C PHE A 99 -14.62 -1.23 6.79
N GLY A 100 -14.45 -2.20 7.69
CA GLY A 100 -15.48 -2.63 8.64
C GLY A 100 -16.72 -3.15 7.94
N LEU A 101 -17.90 -2.65 8.33
CA LEU A 101 -19.18 -3.07 7.72
C LEU A 101 -19.31 -2.70 6.24
N PHE A 102 -18.51 -1.76 5.76
CA PHE A 102 -18.57 -1.29 4.37
C PHE A 102 -17.66 -2.07 3.43
N ASP A 103 -16.88 -3.01 3.97
CA ASP A 103 -15.94 -3.78 3.16
C ASP A 103 -16.66 -4.62 2.08
N GLY A 104 -16.19 -4.50 0.83
CA GLY A 104 -16.74 -5.21 -0.32
C GLY A 104 -18.17 -4.80 -0.73
N VAL A 105 -18.72 -3.73 -0.16
CA VAL A 105 -20.05 -3.23 -0.51
C VAL A 105 -19.92 -2.03 -1.45
N PRO A 106 -20.57 -2.05 -2.63
CA PRO A 106 -20.63 -0.89 -3.51
C PRO A 106 -21.20 0.36 -2.80
N GLU A 107 -20.62 1.54 -3.07
CA GLU A 107 -20.97 2.77 -2.37
C GLU A 107 -22.49 3.10 -2.53
N GLU A 108 -23.05 2.81 -3.70
CA GLU A 108 -24.49 3.00 -4.00
C GLU A 108 -25.42 2.07 -3.21
N ASP A 109 -24.90 0.96 -2.68
CA ASP A 109 -25.67 0.00 -1.89
C ASP A 109 -25.56 0.23 -0.38
N LEU A 110 -24.55 1.00 0.08
CA LEU A 110 -24.34 1.29 1.49
C LEU A 110 -25.59 1.85 2.20
N PRO A 111 -26.31 2.87 1.64
CA PRO A 111 -27.52 3.42 2.28
C PRO A 111 -28.66 2.42 2.39
N LYS A 112 -28.69 1.41 1.52
CA LYS A 112 -29.74 0.38 1.53
C LYS A 112 -29.43 -0.74 2.53
N ARG A 113 -28.15 -1.15 2.60
CA ARG A 113 -27.72 -2.27 3.43
C ARG A 113 -27.46 -1.87 4.88
N PHE A 114 -26.99 -0.65 5.10
CA PHE A 114 -26.59 -0.12 6.39
C PHE A 114 -27.08 1.34 6.57
N PRO A 115 -28.41 1.58 6.58
CA PRO A 115 -28.95 2.93 6.53
C PRO A 115 -28.52 3.82 7.70
N ASP A 116 -28.51 3.30 8.92
CA ASP A 116 -28.16 4.07 10.12
C ASP A 116 -26.65 4.33 10.20
N GLU A 117 -25.84 3.32 9.93
CA GLU A 117 -24.37 3.42 9.94
C GLU A 117 -23.88 4.33 8.82
N PHE A 118 -24.50 4.25 7.65
CA PHE A 118 -24.18 5.14 6.52
C PHE A 118 -24.55 6.59 6.83
N ALA A 119 -25.73 6.84 7.39
CA ALA A 119 -26.17 8.19 7.77
C ALA A 119 -25.21 8.79 8.83
N HIS A 120 -24.78 7.98 9.80
CA HIS A 120 -23.80 8.41 10.81
C HIS A 120 -22.42 8.70 10.20
N PHE A 121 -21.94 7.85 9.32
CA PHE A 121 -20.65 8.05 8.61
C PHE A 121 -20.69 9.29 7.72
N ASP A 122 -21.76 9.48 6.95
CA ASP A 122 -21.96 10.65 6.09
C ASP A 122 -22.00 11.95 6.92
N LEU A 123 -22.65 11.92 8.10
CA LEU A 123 -22.63 13.04 9.04
C LEU A 123 -21.21 13.37 9.50
N GLN A 124 -20.41 12.36 9.88
CA GLN A 124 -19.00 12.56 10.24
C GLN A 124 -18.18 13.15 9.08
N CYS A 125 -18.40 12.66 7.85
CA CYS A 125 -17.72 13.18 6.66
C CYS A 125 -18.02 14.66 6.43
N ARG A 126 -19.29 15.05 6.57
CA ARG A 126 -19.73 16.46 6.36
C ARG A 126 -19.21 17.43 7.41
N PHE A 127 -19.20 17.05 8.66
CA PHE A 127 -18.82 17.95 9.78
C PHE A 127 -17.36 17.83 10.20
N GLY A 128 -16.80 16.62 10.17
CA GLY A 128 -15.43 16.36 10.59
C GLY A 128 -14.42 16.25 9.44
N GLY A 129 -14.91 15.99 8.24
CA GLY A 129 -14.09 15.69 7.05
C GLY A 129 -13.83 14.20 6.86
N LYS A 130 -13.78 13.78 5.60
CA LYS A 130 -13.67 12.39 5.17
C LYS A 130 -12.38 11.70 5.70
N PHE A 131 -11.31 12.45 5.86
CA PHE A 131 -10.04 11.93 6.40
C PHE A 131 -10.20 11.43 7.84
N TRP A 132 -11.03 12.10 8.64
CA TRP A 132 -11.24 11.83 10.06
C TRP A 132 -12.41 10.89 10.33
N ALA A 133 -13.36 10.79 9.36
CA ALA A 133 -14.53 9.94 9.50
C ALA A 133 -14.11 8.46 9.57
N ARG A 134 -14.55 7.80 10.66
CA ARG A 134 -14.27 6.39 10.90
C ARG A 134 -15.31 5.52 10.22
N MET A 135 -14.87 4.52 9.46
CA MET A 135 -15.77 3.47 8.95
C MET A 135 -16.44 2.74 10.11
N PRO A 136 -17.74 2.41 10.01
CA PRO A 136 -18.43 1.62 11.03
C PRO A 136 -17.70 0.30 11.29
N MET A 137 -17.29 0.07 12.53
CA MET A 137 -16.44 -1.07 12.95
C MET A 137 -15.10 -1.17 12.22
N GLY A 138 -14.62 -0.08 11.62
CA GLY A 138 -13.37 -0.05 10.88
C GLY A 138 -12.45 1.11 11.30
N GLU A 139 -11.55 1.50 10.40
CA GLU A 139 -10.59 2.59 10.59
C GLU A 139 -11.02 3.85 9.83
N SER A 140 -10.65 5.01 10.36
CA SER A 140 -10.53 6.24 9.58
C SER A 140 -9.20 6.26 8.81
N ARG A 141 -9.04 7.16 7.83
CA ARG A 141 -7.74 7.40 7.17
C ARG A 141 -6.71 7.93 8.17
N PHE A 142 -7.15 8.68 9.16
CA PHE A 142 -6.30 9.14 10.26
C PHE A 142 -5.77 7.97 11.13
N ASP A 143 -6.59 6.94 11.39
CA ASP A 143 -6.11 5.75 12.13
C ASP A 143 -5.01 5.02 11.33
N VAL A 144 -5.18 4.89 10.03
CA VAL A 144 -4.14 4.33 9.15
C VAL A 144 -2.87 5.18 9.21
N ALA A 145 -2.98 6.50 9.10
CA ALA A 145 -1.84 7.40 9.18
C ALA A 145 -1.09 7.26 10.52
N LYS A 146 -1.81 7.17 11.64
CA LYS A 146 -1.22 6.98 12.97
C LYS A 146 -0.41 5.68 13.06
N ARG A 147 -0.97 4.54 12.62
CA ARG A 147 -0.25 3.26 12.72
C ARG A 147 0.94 3.20 11.76
N ILE A 148 0.85 3.81 10.59
CA ILE A 148 1.99 3.91 9.67
C ILE A 148 3.11 4.75 10.29
N HIS A 149 2.80 5.86 10.93
CA HIS A 149 3.81 6.67 11.64
C HIS A 149 4.52 5.86 12.74
N GLN A 150 3.81 4.98 13.45
CA GLN A 150 4.42 4.10 14.45
C GLN A 150 5.45 3.13 13.84
N ALA A 151 5.26 2.69 12.59
CA ALA A 151 6.20 1.79 11.91
C ALA A 151 7.54 2.48 11.57
N PHE A 152 7.59 3.80 11.43
CA PHE A 152 8.81 4.52 11.00
C PHE A 152 9.99 4.30 11.93
N GLY A 153 9.75 4.29 13.25
CA GLY A 153 10.80 4.00 14.22
C GLY A 153 11.41 2.61 14.04
N THR A 154 10.60 1.62 13.63
CA THR A 154 11.09 0.28 13.31
C THR A 154 11.94 0.29 12.05
N PHE A 155 11.50 0.97 10.98
CA PHE A 155 12.27 1.08 9.73
C PHE A 155 13.62 1.77 9.94
N HIS A 156 13.66 2.84 10.75
CA HIS A 156 14.91 3.53 11.05
C HIS A 156 15.89 2.67 11.86
N ARG A 157 15.42 1.98 12.91
CA ARG A 157 16.27 1.06 13.69
C ARG A 157 16.79 -0.08 12.82
N ASP A 158 15.90 -0.72 12.07
CA ASP A 158 16.26 -1.82 11.19
C ASP A 158 17.30 -1.40 10.14
N ALA A 159 17.12 -0.22 9.54
CA ALA A 159 18.06 0.33 8.58
C ALA A 159 19.44 0.58 9.21
N ALA A 160 19.47 1.13 10.42
CA ALA A 160 20.71 1.38 11.17
C ALA A 160 21.42 0.08 11.57
N ASP A 161 20.67 -0.88 12.12
CA ASP A 161 21.22 -2.14 12.65
C ASP A 161 21.78 -3.06 11.55
N HIS A 162 21.23 -2.98 10.34
CA HIS A 162 21.57 -3.89 9.23
C HIS A 162 22.24 -3.18 8.03
N GLY A 163 22.54 -1.88 8.12
CA GLY A 163 23.17 -1.14 7.02
C GLY A 163 22.29 -1.03 5.78
N ILE A 164 20.96 -0.90 5.95
CA ILE A 164 20.01 -0.82 4.85
C ILE A 164 19.97 0.61 4.31
N HIS A 165 20.22 0.75 3.02
CA HIS A 165 20.21 2.04 2.34
C HIS A 165 18.90 2.29 1.59
N ASP A 166 18.26 1.23 1.10
CA ASP A 166 17.06 1.26 0.28
C ASP A 166 16.02 0.30 0.85
N LEU A 167 14.81 0.80 1.07
CA LEU A 167 13.64 0.02 1.48
C LEU A 167 12.66 -0.08 0.32
N ILE A 168 12.17 -1.28 0.06
CA ILE A 168 10.99 -1.48 -0.77
C ILE A 168 9.84 -1.86 0.17
N VAL A 169 8.75 -1.11 0.15
CA VAL A 169 7.59 -1.36 1.01
C VAL A 169 6.41 -1.76 0.15
N ILE A 170 5.98 -3.01 0.24
CA ILE A 170 4.82 -3.53 -0.50
C ILE A 170 3.60 -3.46 0.40
N CYS A 171 2.64 -2.64 0.00
CA CYS A 171 1.44 -2.36 0.78
C CYS A 171 0.22 -2.11 -0.12
N HIS A 172 -0.70 -1.25 0.31
CA HIS A 172 -2.03 -1.07 -0.27
C HIS A 172 -2.28 0.40 -0.63
N GLY A 173 -3.43 0.70 -1.22
CA GLY A 173 -3.71 2.01 -1.77
C GLY A 173 -3.80 3.13 -0.71
N VAL A 174 -4.59 2.92 0.34
CA VAL A 174 -4.72 3.91 1.43
C VAL A 174 -3.44 3.97 2.24
N THR A 175 -2.86 2.81 2.54
CA THR A 175 -1.62 2.67 3.30
C THR A 175 -0.45 3.39 2.63
N LEU A 176 -0.29 3.28 1.29
CA LEU A 176 0.75 3.96 0.53
C LEU A 176 0.61 5.48 0.63
N ARG A 177 -0.59 6.02 0.41
CA ARG A 177 -0.84 7.46 0.53
C ARG A 177 -0.61 7.96 1.95
N ALA A 178 -1.05 7.21 2.96
CA ALA A 178 -0.81 7.54 4.37
C ALA A 178 0.70 7.54 4.70
N PHE A 179 1.45 6.59 4.13
CA PHE A 179 2.90 6.54 4.29
C PHE A 179 3.57 7.81 3.73
N VAL A 180 3.27 8.16 2.47
CA VAL A 180 3.81 9.38 1.85
C VAL A 180 3.46 10.61 2.67
N MET A 181 2.18 10.77 3.02
CA MET A 181 1.70 11.91 3.79
C MET A 181 2.46 12.08 5.10
N MET A 182 2.58 11.00 5.86
CA MET A 182 3.22 11.06 7.20
C MET A 182 4.75 11.21 7.10
N TRP A 183 5.38 10.56 6.13
CA TRP A 183 6.83 10.63 5.96
C TRP A 183 7.31 11.98 5.45
N CYS A 184 6.56 12.58 4.53
CA CYS A 184 6.89 13.86 3.93
C CYS A 184 6.21 15.06 4.63
N HIS A 185 5.54 14.85 5.77
CA HIS A 185 4.83 15.88 6.55
C HIS A 185 3.80 16.66 5.71
N LEU A 186 3.04 15.96 4.86
CA LEU A 186 2.01 16.54 4.02
C LEU A 186 0.66 16.63 4.77
N SER A 187 -0.25 17.45 4.26
CA SER A 187 -1.54 17.69 4.90
C SER A 187 -2.60 16.64 4.58
N PRO A 188 -3.68 16.54 5.39
CA PRO A 188 -4.85 15.71 5.05
C PRO A 188 -5.50 16.09 3.71
N GLU A 189 -5.47 17.36 3.32
CA GLU A 189 -5.99 17.83 2.03
C GLU A 189 -5.18 17.26 0.86
N TRP A 190 -3.86 17.16 1.02
CA TRP A 190 -3.01 16.45 0.05
C TRP A 190 -3.45 14.99 -0.08
N PHE A 191 -3.70 14.30 1.05
CA PHE A 191 -4.15 12.90 1.01
C PHE A 191 -5.47 12.73 0.26
N GLU A 192 -6.42 13.64 0.46
CA GLU A 192 -7.73 13.60 -0.20
C GLU A 192 -7.64 13.91 -1.69
N ALA A 193 -6.74 14.80 -2.09
CA ALA A 193 -6.51 15.18 -3.49
C ALA A 193 -5.66 14.14 -4.26
N GLU A 194 -4.79 13.40 -3.55
CA GLU A 194 -3.91 12.41 -4.17
C GLU A 194 -4.71 11.22 -4.69
N ARG A 195 -4.45 10.85 -5.93
CA ARG A 195 -5.09 9.70 -6.57
C ARG A 195 -4.77 8.40 -5.83
N ASN A 196 -5.69 7.45 -5.87
CA ASN A 196 -5.38 6.09 -5.43
C ASN A 196 -4.38 5.47 -6.41
N PRO A 197 -3.22 4.98 -5.97
CA PRO A 197 -2.21 4.42 -6.88
C PRO A 197 -2.78 3.25 -7.68
N SER A 198 -2.34 3.07 -8.91
CA SER A 198 -2.67 1.90 -9.74
C SER A 198 -1.99 0.63 -9.18
N ASN A 199 -2.43 -0.56 -9.61
CA ASN A 199 -1.82 -1.81 -9.20
C ASN A 199 -0.34 -1.86 -9.61
N CYS A 200 0.52 -2.29 -8.71
CA CYS A 200 1.98 -2.29 -8.87
C CYS A 200 2.60 -0.91 -9.19
N ALA A 201 1.92 0.20 -8.92
CA ALA A 201 2.54 1.51 -8.98
C ALA A 201 3.71 1.58 -7.99
N ILE A 202 4.82 2.21 -8.41
CA ILE A 202 6.04 2.39 -7.61
C ILE A 202 6.26 3.88 -7.39
N ARG A 203 6.23 4.32 -6.14
CA ARG A 203 6.48 5.71 -5.74
C ARG A 203 7.79 5.81 -4.97
N LEU A 204 8.60 6.81 -5.31
CA LEU A 204 9.90 7.04 -4.69
C LEU A 204 9.84 8.18 -3.68
N ILE A 205 10.34 7.90 -2.48
CA ILE A 205 10.72 8.92 -1.50
C ILE A 205 12.25 8.88 -1.38
N ASP A 206 12.92 9.99 -1.63
CA ASP A 206 14.34 10.10 -1.50
C ASP A 206 14.73 11.24 -0.56
N THR A 207 15.52 10.93 0.46
CA THR A 207 15.99 11.88 1.49
C THR A 207 14.86 12.71 2.11
N GLY A 208 13.70 12.08 2.35
CA GLY A 208 12.52 12.73 2.93
C GLY A 208 11.66 13.51 1.95
N VAL A 209 12.02 13.52 0.66
CA VAL A 209 11.27 14.23 -0.39
C VAL A 209 10.53 13.23 -1.26
N ASP A 210 9.23 13.45 -1.46
CA ASP A 210 8.42 12.71 -2.41
C ASP A 210 8.84 13.07 -3.85
N ARG A 211 9.33 12.08 -4.59
CA ARG A 211 9.76 12.22 -5.99
C ARG A 211 8.66 11.83 -6.99
N GLY A 212 7.49 11.43 -6.50
CA GLY A 212 6.39 10.96 -7.34
C GLY A 212 6.56 9.50 -7.78
N TYR A 213 5.83 9.14 -8.83
CA TYR A 213 5.82 7.76 -9.33
C TYR A 213 6.97 7.52 -10.32
N LEU A 214 7.83 6.54 -10.01
CA LEU A 214 8.80 5.96 -10.97
C LEU A 214 8.08 5.12 -12.02
N PHE A 215 7.00 4.48 -11.61
CA PHE A 215 6.15 3.66 -12.45
C PHE A 215 4.70 3.85 -12.02
N ASP A 216 3.84 4.26 -12.94
CA ASP A 216 2.44 4.55 -12.66
C ASP A 216 1.59 3.30 -12.38
N GLY A 217 2.16 2.12 -12.59
CA GLY A 217 1.47 0.85 -12.43
C GLY A 217 0.52 0.52 -13.56
N PHE A 218 -0.41 -0.39 -13.27
CA PHE A 218 -1.40 -0.88 -14.22
C PHE A 218 -2.79 -0.38 -13.84
N ALA A 219 -3.47 0.30 -14.76
CA ALA A 219 -4.83 0.77 -14.54
C ALA A 219 -5.79 -0.41 -14.31
N ARG A 220 -6.82 -0.20 -13.51
CA ARG A 220 -7.94 -1.15 -13.41
C ARG A 220 -8.67 -1.20 -14.77
N ARG A 221 -8.97 -2.38 -15.22
CA ARG A 221 -9.81 -2.61 -16.42
C ARG A 221 -11.26 -2.40 -16.10
#